data_ec53d468b7488d006d1ff0c7d3e515d6
#
_entry.id   ec53d468b7488d006d1ff0c7d3e515d6
#
_cell.length_a   1.000
_cell.length_b   1.000
_cell.length_c   1.000
_cell.angle_alpha   90.00
_cell.angle_beta   90.00
_cell.angle_gamma   90.00
#
_symmetry.space_group_name_H-M   'P 1'
#
loop_
_entity.id
_entity.type
_entity.pdbx_description
1 polymer ?
#
loop_
_entity_poly.entity_id
_entity_poly.type
_entity_poly.pdbx_seq_one_letter_code
_entity_poly.pdbx_strand_id
1 'polypeptide(L)'
;MNNKLKPALLGGLIVGLLSAIHSLIPFVSACCCIWSIIGGALAAFIYIKGSATPVKMGEGAMVGALAGVVGGIIYIVIYLPIALLWGMATMQEQLNRSGVHLPFSGSILMVLGSIIGAIVLVLLSTLGGVIGTAIFEKRKGTDGTPPPPQNFGGPGTYGAGV
;
A
#
# COMPACT_ATOMS: atom_id res chain seq x y z
N MET A 1 5.16 -5.20 18.03
CA MET A 1 4.95 -5.71 16.67
C MET A 1 3.47 -5.94 16.34
N ASN A 2 2.62 -6.34 17.30
CA ASN A 2 1.21 -6.68 17.03
C ASN A 2 0.32 -5.52 16.58
N ASN A 3 0.66 -4.27 16.88
CA ASN A 3 -0.16 -3.10 16.50
C ASN A 3 -0.06 -2.71 15.02
N LYS A 4 1.00 -3.15 14.30
CA LYS A 4 1.18 -2.86 12.86
C LYS A 4 0.52 -3.90 11.97
N LEU A 5 0.32 -5.12 12.48
CA LEU A 5 -0.23 -6.23 11.69
C LEU A 5 -1.73 -6.05 11.39
N LYS A 6 -2.52 -5.61 12.36
CA LYS A 6 -3.97 -5.39 12.17
C LYS A 6 -4.30 -4.42 11.03
N PRO A 7 -3.75 -3.18 11.01
CA PRO A 7 -4.00 -2.24 9.92
C PRO A 7 -3.44 -2.73 8.58
N ALA A 8 -2.28 -3.42 8.59
CA ALA A 8 -1.70 -3.98 7.38
C ALA A 8 -2.56 -5.11 6.79
N LEU A 9 -3.12 -5.99 7.64
CA LEU A 9 -4.03 -7.06 7.20
C LEU A 9 -5.32 -6.48 6.61
N LEU A 10 -5.95 -5.52 7.27
CA LEU A 10 -7.17 -4.88 6.77
C LEU A 10 -6.93 -4.14 5.47
N GLY A 11 -5.86 -3.34 5.41
CA GLY A 11 -5.47 -2.64 4.18
C GLY A 11 -5.13 -3.60 3.06
N GLY A 12 -4.36 -4.65 3.34
CA GLY A 12 -3.97 -5.66 2.37
C GLY A 12 -5.15 -6.49 1.84
N LEU A 13 -6.11 -6.83 2.70
CA LEU A 13 -7.33 -7.54 2.29
C LEU A 13 -8.16 -6.69 1.33
N ILE A 14 -8.33 -5.40 1.62
CA ILE A 14 -9.06 -4.47 0.74
C ILE A 14 -8.32 -4.35 -0.59
N VAL A 15 -7.00 -4.12 -0.58
CA VAL A 15 -6.19 -4.03 -1.81
C VAL A 15 -6.29 -5.31 -2.63
N GLY A 16 -6.09 -6.46 -1.99
CA GLY A 16 -6.07 -7.77 -2.66
C GLY A 16 -7.42 -8.09 -3.30
N LEU A 17 -8.53 -7.91 -2.58
CA LEU A 17 -9.88 -8.13 -3.11
C LEU A 17 -10.23 -7.16 -4.24
N LEU A 18 -10.00 -5.86 -4.05
CA LEU A 18 -10.27 -4.88 -5.09
C LEU A 18 -9.42 -5.14 -6.34
N SER A 19 -8.14 -5.46 -6.17
CA SER A 19 -7.25 -5.76 -7.29
C SER A 19 -7.66 -7.03 -8.03
N ALA A 20 -8.12 -8.06 -7.31
CA ALA A 20 -8.61 -9.29 -7.92
C ALA A 20 -9.89 -9.07 -8.73
N ILE A 21 -10.86 -8.34 -8.17
CA ILE A 21 -12.11 -8.01 -8.88
C ILE A 21 -11.82 -7.12 -10.10
N HIS A 22 -10.92 -6.17 -9.94
CA HIS A 22 -10.58 -5.21 -10.98
C HIS A 22 -9.86 -5.85 -12.18
N SER A 23 -9.04 -6.87 -11.94
CA SER A 23 -8.35 -7.62 -13.00
C SER A 23 -9.28 -8.42 -13.90
N LEU A 24 -10.53 -8.65 -13.49
CA LEU A 24 -11.57 -9.28 -14.30
C LEU A 24 -12.17 -8.33 -15.34
N ILE A 25 -11.97 -7.02 -15.19
CA ILE A 25 -12.53 -6.01 -16.11
C ILE A 25 -11.39 -5.43 -16.97
N PRO A 26 -11.24 -5.84 -18.26
CA PRO A 26 -10.06 -5.50 -19.07
C PRO A 26 -9.88 -4.00 -19.33
N PHE A 27 -10.96 -3.21 -19.27
CA PHE A 27 -10.91 -1.76 -19.56
C PHE A 27 -10.35 -0.92 -18.40
N VAL A 28 -10.36 -1.44 -17.19
CA VAL A 28 -10.04 -0.71 -15.96
C VAL A 28 -8.63 -1.03 -15.45
N SER A 29 -7.90 -1.88 -16.18
CA SER A 29 -6.56 -2.35 -15.80
C SER A 29 -5.57 -1.21 -15.50
N ALA A 30 -5.67 -0.07 -16.20
CA ALA A 30 -4.83 1.10 -15.92
C ALA A 30 -5.10 1.74 -14.53
N CYS A 31 -6.28 1.55 -13.96
CA CYS A 31 -6.64 2.11 -12.66
C CYS A 31 -6.16 1.26 -11.47
N CYS A 32 -5.65 0.05 -11.69
CA CYS A 32 -5.12 -0.81 -10.62
C CYS A 32 -4.04 -0.11 -9.79
N CYS A 33 -3.21 0.72 -10.41
CA CYS A 33 -2.16 1.47 -9.74
C CYS A 33 -2.73 2.44 -8.70
N ILE A 34 -3.85 3.11 -9.03
CA ILE A 34 -4.50 4.08 -8.15
C ILE A 34 -5.09 3.37 -6.93
N TRP A 35 -5.74 2.23 -7.13
CA TRP A 35 -6.32 1.44 -6.03
C TRP A 35 -5.26 0.92 -5.07
N SER A 36 -4.10 0.50 -5.58
CA SER A 36 -2.98 0.04 -4.75
C SER A 36 -2.42 1.16 -3.88
N ILE A 37 -2.30 2.37 -4.43
CA ILE A 37 -1.86 3.56 -3.70
C ILE A 37 -2.89 3.94 -2.63
N ILE A 38 -4.19 3.95 -2.97
CA ILE A 38 -5.27 4.24 -2.02
C ILE A 38 -5.27 3.22 -0.89
N GLY A 39 -5.11 1.94 -1.19
CA GLY A 39 -5.08 0.89 -0.18
C GLY A 39 -3.89 0.99 0.76
N GLY A 40 -2.69 1.30 0.25
CA GLY A 40 -1.52 1.58 1.07
C GLY A 40 -1.71 2.82 1.96
N ALA A 41 -2.31 3.89 1.41
CA ALA A 41 -2.64 5.10 2.16
C ALA A 41 -3.70 4.82 3.25
N LEU A 42 -4.70 3.99 2.97
CA LEU A 42 -5.72 3.58 3.93
C LEU A 42 -5.12 2.75 5.07
N ALA A 43 -4.20 1.83 4.77
CA ALA A 43 -3.48 1.07 5.78
C ALA A 43 -2.67 1.99 6.72
N ALA A 44 -1.97 2.97 6.15
CA ALA A 44 -1.25 4.00 6.91
C ALA A 44 -2.21 4.85 7.76
N PHE A 45 -3.36 5.27 7.21
CA PHE A 45 -4.38 6.02 7.94
C PHE A 45 -4.91 5.25 9.16
N ILE A 46 -5.27 3.98 8.99
CA ILE A 46 -5.74 3.13 10.09
C ILE A 46 -4.65 2.99 11.16
N TYR A 47 -3.39 2.85 10.73
CA TYR A 47 -2.25 2.76 11.64
C TYR A 47 -2.04 4.06 12.44
N ILE A 48 -2.06 5.21 11.77
CA ILE A 48 -1.92 6.53 12.39
C ILE A 48 -3.04 6.78 13.39
N LYS A 49 -4.29 6.45 13.02
CA LYS A 49 -5.45 6.62 13.91
C LYS A 49 -5.36 5.77 15.18
N GLY A 50 -4.75 4.60 15.09
CA GLY A 50 -4.53 3.69 16.22
C GLY A 50 -3.24 3.98 17.01
N SER A 51 -2.39 4.89 16.55
CA SER A 51 -1.11 5.20 17.14
C SER A 51 -1.23 6.42 18.09
N ALA A 52 -0.77 6.26 19.33
CA ALA A 52 -0.72 7.38 20.31
C ALA A 52 0.45 8.33 20.06
N THR A 53 1.50 7.84 19.39
CA THR A 53 2.73 8.59 19.08
C THR A 53 2.76 9.05 17.63
N PRO A 54 3.49 10.13 17.30
CA PRO A 54 3.70 10.55 15.93
C PRO A 54 4.33 9.43 15.09
N VAL A 55 3.77 9.18 13.92
CA VAL A 55 4.21 8.10 13.02
C VAL A 55 5.22 8.64 12.03
N LYS A 56 6.41 8.07 12.00
CA LYS A 56 7.45 8.45 11.05
C LYS A 56 7.11 7.93 9.65
N MET A 57 7.55 8.63 8.60
CA MET A 57 7.35 8.21 7.19
C MET A 57 7.82 6.77 6.92
N GLY A 58 8.93 6.34 7.55
CA GLY A 58 9.43 4.96 7.43
C GLY A 58 8.49 3.92 8.03
N GLU A 59 7.74 4.25 9.07
CA GLU A 59 6.74 3.35 9.64
C GLU A 59 5.52 3.21 8.73
N GLY A 60 5.09 4.30 8.10
CA GLY A 60 4.04 4.27 7.09
C GLY A 60 4.44 3.47 5.86
N ALA A 61 5.69 3.62 5.40
CA ALA A 61 6.24 2.79 4.33
C ALA A 61 6.20 1.29 4.68
N MET A 62 6.60 0.94 5.90
CA MET A 62 6.59 -0.45 6.38
C MET A 62 5.16 -1.02 6.45
N VAL A 63 4.20 -0.25 6.94
CA VAL A 63 2.79 -0.66 7.00
C VAL A 63 2.21 -0.81 5.59
N GLY A 64 2.51 0.12 4.69
CA GLY A 64 2.14 0.05 3.28
C GLY A 64 2.75 -1.15 2.57
N ALA A 65 4.04 -1.45 2.81
CA ALA A 65 4.71 -2.62 2.27
C ALA A 65 4.08 -3.93 2.76
N LEU A 66 3.80 -4.04 4.06
CA LEU A 66 3.13 -5.21 4.65
C LEU A 66 1.71 -5.38 4.08
N ALA A 67 0.96 -4.29 3.92
CA ALA A 67 -0.35 -4.33 3.27
C ALA A 67 -0.25 -4.78 1.81
N GLY A 68 0.77 -4.31 1.08
CA GLY A 68 1.07 -4.74 -0.28
C GLY A 68 1.41 -6.22 -0.39
N VAL A 69 2.22 -6.76 0.53
CA VAL A 69 2.56 -8.19 0.58
C VAL A 69 1.33 -9.04 0.84
N VAL A 70 0.51 -8.67 1.83
CA VAL A 70 -0.76 -9.38 2.12
C VAL A 70 -1.70 -9.29 0.92
N GLY A 71 -1.86 -8.10 0.32
CA GLY A 71 -2.68 -7.89 -0.87
C GLY A 71 -2.17 -8.68 -2.07
N GLY A 72 -0.86 -8.74 -2.28
CA GLY A 72 -0.22 -9.51 -3.35
C GLY A 72 -0.43 -11.02 -3.19
N ILE A 73 -0.35 -11.55 -1.98
CA ILE A 73 -0.65 -12.97 -1.71
C ILE A 73 -2.11 -13.28 -2.02
N ILE A 74 -3.04 -12.45 -1.53
CA ILE A 74 -4.48 -12.60 -1.79
C ILE A 74 -4.75 -12.50 -3.30
N TYR A 75 -4.11 -11.55 -3.98
CA TYR A 75 -4.22 -11.39 -5.43
C TYR A 75 -3.77 -12.66 -6.16
N ILE A 76 -2.60 -13.21 -5.84
CA ILE A 76 -2.10 -14.43 -6.48
C ILE A 76 -3.06 -15.61 -6.21
N VAL A 77 -3.48 -15.79 -4.97
CA VAL A 77 -4.34 -16.92 -4.57
C VAL A 77 -5.71 -16.87 -5.28
N ILE A 78 -6.26 -15.69 -5.48
CA ILE A 78 -7.56 -15.53 -6.14
C ILE A 78 -7.42 -15.47 -7.67
N TYR A 79 -6.50 -14.62 -8.14
CA TYR A 79 -6.35 -14.33 -9.57
C TYR A 79 -5.75 -15.49 -10.35
N LEU A 80 -4.72 -16.16 -9.80
CA LEU A 80 -4.00 -17.20 -10.54
C LEU A 80 -4.90 -18.38 -10.97
N PRO A 81 -5.73 -18.98 -10.10
CA PRO A 81 -6.62 -20.06 -10.54
C PRO A 81 -7.67 -19.59 -11.55
N ILE A 82 -8.20 -18.37 -11.38
CA ILE A 82 -9.15 -17.81 -12.34
C ILE A 82 -8.47 -17.57 -13.69
N ALA A 83 -7.28 -16.99 -13.69
CA ALA A 83 -6.51 -16.73 -14.89
C ALA A 83 -6.09 -18.01 -15.62
N LEU A 84 -5.76 -19.08 -14.92
CA LEU A 84 -5.42 -20.36 -15.51
C LEU A 84 -6.65 -21.04 -16.14
N LEU A 85 -7.83 -20.90 -15.54
CA LEU A 85 -9.05 -21.51 -16.06
C LEU A 85 -9.64 -20.77 -17.27
N TRP A 86 -9.62 -19.43 -17.24
CA TRP A 86 -10.32 -18.61 -18.24
C TRP A 86 -9.36 -17.76 -19.10
N GLY A 87 -8.20 -17.43 -18.57
CA GLY A 87 -7.27 -16.51 -19.21
C GLY A 87 -6.35 -17.16 -20.27
N MET A 88 -6.17 -18.48 -20.23
CA MET A 88 -5.28 -19.15 -21.18
C MET A 88 -5.78 -19.02 -22.64
N ALA A 89 -7.07 -19.15 -22.86
CA ALA A 89 -7.66 -19.03 -24.19
C ALA A 89 -7.53 -17.61 -24.74
N THR A 90 -7.85 -16.62 -23.93
CA THR A 90 -7.80 -15.20 -24.32
C THR A 90 -6.36 -14.70 -24.52
N MET A 91 -5.42 -15.18 -23.73
CA MET A 91 -4.01 -14.82 -23.87
C MET A 91 -3.39 -15.44 -25.13
N GLN A 92 -3.71 -16.68 -25.42
CA GLN A 92 -3.27 -17.33 -26.66
C GLN A 92 -3.80 -16.57 -27.90
N GLU A 93 -5.05 -16.15 -27.86
CA GLU A 93 -5.65 -15.37 -28.93
C GLU A 93 -4.98 -13.99 -29.11
N GLN A 94 -4.67 -13.31 -28.02
CA GLN A 94 -3.96 -12.02 -28.07
C GLN A 94 -2.53 -12.17 -28.60
N LEU A 95 -1.80 -13.21 -28.20
CA LEU A 95 -0.46 -13.50 -28.71
C LEU A 95 -0.50 -13.80 -30.22
N ASN A 96 -1.46 -14.59 -30.66
CA ASN A 96 -1.65 -14.91 -32.07
C ASN A 96 -2.00 -13.66 -32.90
N ARG A 97 -2.83 -12.76 -32.36
CA ARG A 97 -3.19 -11.49 -33.02
C ARG A 97 -2.02 -10.50 -33.09
N SER A 98 -1.15 -10.51 -32.10
CA SER A 98 0.03 -9.62 -32.09
C SER A 98 1.21 -10.17 -32.88
N GLY A 99 1.13 -11.37 -33.43
CA GLY A 99 2.20 -12.02 -34.19
C GLY A 99 3.45 -12.35 -33.35
N VAL A 100 3.34 -12.28 -32.02
CA VAL A 100 4.44 -12.54 -31.11
C VAL A 100 4.46 -14.03 -30.77
N HIS A 101 5.41 -14.75 -31.36
CA HIS A 101 5.68 -16.13 -31.01
C HIS A 101 6.70 -16.20 -29.88
N LEU A 102 6.20 -16.38 -28.66
CA LEU A 102 7.07 -16.57 -27.50
C LEU A 102 7.39 -18.08 -27.35
N PRO A 103 8.65 -18.42 -27.02
CA PRO A 103 9.05 -19.82 -26.84
C PRO A 103 8.50 -20.46 -25.56
N PHE A 104 7.70 -19.71 -24.79
CA PHE A 104 7.13 -20.16 -23.53
C PHE A 104 5.64 -20.43 -23.67
N SER A 105 5.13 -21.43 -22.94
CA SER A 105 3.70 -21.68 -22.87
C SER A 105 2.97 -20.51 -22.18
N GLY A 106 1.73 -20.24 -22.59
CA GLY A 106 0.91 -19.16 -22.01
C GLY A 106 0.76 -19.24 -20.50
N SER A 107 0.80 -20.45 -19.92
CA SER A 107 0.78 -20.66 -18.46
C SER A 107 2.01 -20.10 -17.74
N ILE A 108 3.20 -20.26 -18.31
CA ILE A 108 4.44 -19.70 -17.74
C ILE A 108 4.38 -18.18 -17.74
N LEU A 109 3.90 -17.58 -18.82
CA LEU A 109 3.73 -16.14 -18.92
C LEU A 109 2.72 -15.60 -17.90
N MET A 110 1.64 -16.32 -17.64
CA MET A 110 0.66 -15.94 -16.63
C MET A 110 1.23 -15.99 -15.21
N VAL A 111 2.00 -17.03 -14.89
CA VAL A 111 2.66 -17.14 -13.59
C VAL A 111 3.69 -16.02 -13.41
N LEU A 112 4.54 -15.79 -14.40
CA LEU A 112 5.52 -14.69 -14.35
C LEU A 112 4.82 -13.33 -14.25
N GLY A 113 3.78 -13.10 -15.03
CA GLY A 113 2.99 -11.87 -15.00
C GLY A 113 2.33 -11.63 -13.64
N SER A 114 1.82 -12.68 -12.99
CA SER A 114 1.21 -12.56 -11.66
C SER A 114 2.24 -12.24 -10.58
N ILE A 115 3.45 -12.81 -10.66
CA ILE A 115 4.54 -12.50 -9.73
C ILE A 115 5.00 -11.05 -9.90
N ILE A 116 5.23 -10.62 -11.14
CA ILE A 116 5.62 -9.23 -11.45
C ILE A 116 4.51 -8.28 -10.99
N GLY A 117 3.26 -8.61 -11.25
CA GLY A 117 2.10 -7.84 -10.79
C GLY A 117 2.06 -7.70 -9.28
N ALA A 118 2.31 -8.79 -8.53
CA ALA A 118 2.37 -8.74 -7.06
C ALA A 118 3.52 -7.85 -6.56
N ILE A 119 4.69 -7.89 -7.20
CA ILE A 119 5.81 -7.00 -6.84
C ILE A 119 5.44 -5.54 -7.07
N VAL A 120 4.82 -5.22 -8.19
CA VAL A 120 4.35 -3.86 -8.50
C VAL A 120 3.30 -3.40 -7.49
N LEU A 121 2.37 -4.28 -7.08
CA LEU A 121 1.40 -3.98 -6.02
C LEU A 121 2.08 -3.62 -4.70
N VAL A 122 3.12 -4.35 -4.29
CA VAL A 122 3.90 -4.04 -3.07
C VAL A 122 4.55 -2.68 -3.17
N LEU A 123 5.20 -2.37 -4.30
CA LEU A 123 5.86 -1.09 -4.51
C LEU A 123 4.86 0.08 -4.47
N LEU A 124 3.75 -0.04 -5.18
CA LEU A 124 2.71 0.99 -5.21
C LEU A 124 2.03 1.17 -3.85
N SER A 125 1.77 0.08 -3.15
CA SER A 125 1.21 0.12 -1.79
C SER A 125 2.18 0.75 -0.79
N THR A 126 3.49 0.52 -0.95
CA THR A 126 4.53 1.17 -0.14
C THR A 126 4.53 2.68 -0.37
N LEU A 127 4.48 3.12 -1.64
CA LEU A 127 4.34 4.54 -1.98
C LEU A 127 3.06 5.13 -1.40
N GLY A 128 1.94 4.41 -1.49
CA GLY A 128 0.68 4.79 -0.87
C GLY A 128 0.80 4.98 0.64
N GLY A 129 1.53 4.08 1.32
CA GLY A 129 1.81 4.18 2.76
C GLY A 129 2.62 5.44 3.13
N VAL A 130 3.63 5.78 2.34
CA VAL A 130 4.43 7.01 2.52
C VAL A 130 3.57 8.26 2.32
N ILE A 131 2.83 8.31 1.21
CA ILE A 131 1.95 9.44 0.89
C ILE A 131 0.86 9.59 1.95
N GLY A 132 0.24 8.47 2.36
CA GLY A 132 -0.76 8.45 3.41
C GLY A 132 -0.22 9.02 4.71
N THR A 133 0.98 8.61 5.12
CA THR A 133 1.62 9.15 6.33
C THR A 133 1.91 10.64 6.20
N ALA A 134 2.43 11.09 5.06
CA ALA A 134 2.72 12.50 4.82
C ALA A 134 1.47 13.40 4.91
N ILE A 135 0.32 12.88 4.45
CA ILE A 135 -0.94 13.64 4.45
C ILE A 135 -1.62 13.60 5.82
N PHE A 136 -1.75 12.41 6.41
CA PHE A 136 -2.59 12.20 7.59
C PHE A 136 -1.85 12.56 8.89
N GLU A 137 -0.53 12.40 8.94
CA GLU A 137 0.24 12.81 10.10
C GLU A 137 0.27 14.35 10.25
N LYS A 138 0.37 15.10 9.15
CA LYS A 138 0.27 16.57 9.18
C LYS A 138 -1.07 17.05 9.75
N ARG A 139 -2.18 16.36 9.44
CA ARG A 139 -3.49 16.71 9.96
C ARG A 139 -3.63 16.44 11.46
N LYS A 140 -2.99 15.40 11.97
CA LYS A 140 -2.99 15.08 13.40
C LYS A 140 -2.23 16.13 14.23
N GLY A 141 -1.17 16.73 13.68
CA GLY A 141 -0.44 17.82 14.32
C GLY A 141 -1.16 19.17 14.30
N THR A 142 -2.20 19.33 13.48
CA THR A 142 -2.97 20.58 13.35
C THR A 142 -4.21 20.58 14.26
N ASP A 143 -4.65 19.41 14.75
CA ASP A 143 -5.78 19.29 15.68
C ASP A 143 -5.29 19.55 17.13
N GLY A 144 -4.90 20.80 17.38
CA GLY A 144 -5.19 21.47 18.62
C GLY A 144 -4.49 21.02 19.90
N THR A 145 -3.30 20.44 19.86
CA THR A 145 -2.43 20.58 21.02
C THR A 145 -1.76 21.95 20.95
N PRO A 146 -2.09 22.88 21.85
CA PRO A 146 -1.31 24.13 21.94
C PRO A 146 0.17 23.73 22.10
N PRO A 147 1.10 24.45 21.43
CA PRO A 147 2.51 24.17 21.59
C PRO A 147 2.80 24.19 23.11
N PRO A 148 3.62 23.25 23.61
CA PRO A 148 3.97 23.26 25.02
C PRO A 148 4.42 24.69 25.40
N PRO A 149 4.00 25.24 26.53
CA PRO A 149 4.35 26.58 26.89
C PRO A 149 5.86 26.73 26.78
N GLN A 150 6.27 27.60 25.87
CA GLN A 150 7.69 27.92 25.75
C GLN A 150 8.07 28.50 27.10
N ASN A 151 8.86 27.77 27.85
CA ASN A 151 9.46 28.23 29.07
C ASN A 151 10.44 29.35 28.67
N PHE A 152 9.91 30.54 28.45
CA PHE A 152 10.72 31.74 28.40
C PHE A 152 11.34 31.83 29.80
N GLY A 153 12.61 31.43 29.85
CA GLY A 153 13.38 31.48 31.06
C GLY A 153 13.08 32.79 31.77
N GLY A 154 12.51 32.68 32.97
CA GLY A 154 12.19 33.84 33.79
C GLY A 154 13.44 34.72 33.92
N PRO A 155 13.27 36.04 34.05
CA PRO A 155 14.38 36.95 34.20
C PRO A 155 15.23 36.48 35.38
N GLY A 156 16.52 36.27 35.09
CA GLY A 156 17.48 35.77 36.04
C GLY A 156 17.40 36.56 37.34
N THR A 157 17.28 35.85 38.44
CA THR A 157 17.57 36.34 39.76
C THR A 157 19.02 36.83 39.79
N TYR A 158 19.21 38.11 39.57
CA TYR A 158 20.47 38.75 39.89
C TYR A 158 20.64 38.62 41.39
N GLY A 159 21.56 37.73 41.81
CA GLY A 159 21.97 37.62 43.18
C GLY A 159 22.43 38.95 43.71
N ALA A 160 21.73 39.47 44.69
CA ALA A 160 22.23 40.51 45.54
C ALA A 160 23.36 39.92 46.37
N GLY A 161 24.60 40.28 46.05
CA GLY A 161 25.73 40.12 46.94
C GLY A 161 25.72 41.19 47.92
N VAL A 162 25.86 40.82 49.18
CA VAL A 162 26.48 41.60 50.25
C VAL A 162 27.32 40.67 51.08
#